data_3050ffbacf877098b9fdf40c0724ee2f
#
_entry.id   3050ffbacf877098b9fdf40c0724ee2f
#
_cell.length_a   1.000
_cell.length_b   1.000
_cell.length_c   1.000
_cell.angle_alpha   90.00
_cell.angle_beta   90.00
_cell.angle_gamma   90.00
#
_symmetry.space_group_name_H-M   'P 1'
#
loop_
_entity.id
_entity.type
_entity.pdbx_description
1 polymer ?
#
loop_
_entity_poly.entity_id
_entity_poly.type
_entity_poly.pdbx_seq_one_letter_code
_entity_poly.pdbx_strand_id
1 'polypeptide(L)'
;MNKKQKKMLIRIIIAAVLVVAFSLIPMDGYVKFVLFMIPYLVIGYDILKKAGKGILNRQMFDENFLMAVATIGAILLGDYKEGVAVMLFYQVGELFQSYAVGKSRRNISELMDIRPDYANIEQDGKLEQVDPDEVEIGSVIVVQPGEKVPIDGIVAEGSSTLNTSALTGESVPQDVHCGDEIISGCINMTGVLKIRTTKEFGESTVSKILDLVENASSQKSKSENFISKFAKYYTPAVCYGAVALAVLPPLVRMLFMGLSPEWGDWIYRALTFLVISCPCALVISIPLSFFAGIGGASKAGVLVKGSNYLETLSQTKYVVFDKTGTMTKGVFEVNGVHHNKLEDAKLLEYAALAECSSSHPISKSLQKAYGKEIDRSRVTEIEEISGNGITAKVDGVPVAAGNEKLMEKLGIPYKTCGHIGTVVHMAVDGKYAGHILISDTVKPHAKQAIKELKKCGVKKTIMLTGDRKNVADYVAKDLGIQEVYSELLPGDKVSKVEELLGRKTEKEKLAFVGDGINDAPVLSRADIGIAMGAMGSDAAIEAADIVLMDDDPLKIATAIRIARKCMYIVYENIYFAIGIKLICLLLGALGIANMWMAIFADVGVMVIAVLNAIRTLFVKKYEM
;
A
#
# COMPACT_ATOMS: atom_id res chain seq x y z
N MET A 1 21.48 5.27 14.26
CA MET A 1 22.59 4.50 13.62
C MET A 1 22.83 3.20 14.39
N ASN A 2 22.90 2.08 13.67
CA ASN A 2 23.22 0.78 14.27
C ASN A 2 24.75 0.64 14.55
N LYS A 3 25.16 -0.44 15.27
CA LYS A 3 26.57 -0.68 15.63
C LYS A 3 27.49 -0.72 14.39
N LYS A 4 27.05 -1.27 13.27
CA LYS A 4 27.82 -1.37 12.03
C LYS A 4 28.03 -0.01 11.38
N GLN A 5 27.00 0.84 11.32
CA GLN A 5 27.06 2.20 10.82
C GLN A 5 27.98 3.11 11.67
N LYS A 6 27.92 2.97 13.00
CA LYS A 6 28.83 3.71 13.91
C LYS A 6 30.29 3.33 13.65
N LYS A 7 30.58 2.03 13.48
CA LYS A 7 31.95 1.55 13.17
C LYS A 7 32.44 2.09 11.83
N MET A 8 31.57 2.13 10.81
CA MET A 8 31.89 2.69 9.50
C MET A 8 32.18 4.20 9.57
N LEU A 9 31.35 4.97 10.30
CA LEU A 9 31.57 6.39 10.53
C LEU A 9 32.92 6.68 11.20
N ILE A 10 33.29 5.92 12.22
CA ILE A 10 34.57 6.08 12.90
C ILE A 10 35.74 5.84 11.92
N ARG A 11 35.67 4.82 11.10
CA ARG A 11 36.69 4.53 10.05
C ARG A 11 36.81 5.67 9.04
N ILE A 12 35.67 6.23 8.59
CA ILE A 12 35.64 7.38 7.69
C ILE A 12 36.34 8.58 8.33
N ILE A 13 36.02 8.89 9.58
CA ILE A 13 36.64 10.02 10.31
C ILE A 13 38.15 9.82 10.46
N ILE A 14 38.58 8.63 10.89
CA ILE A 14 40.01 8.32 11.06
C ILE A 14 40.74 8.46 9.72
N ALA A 15 40.20 7.87 8.62
CA ALA A 15 40.84 7.98 7.32
C ALA A 15 40.88 9.43 6.80
N ALA A 16 39.80 10.22 6.99
CA ALA A 16 39.75 11.60 6.60
C ALA A 16 40.81 12.45 7.35
N VAL A 17 40.94 12.28 8.67
CA VAL A 17 41.97 12.97 9.46
C VAL A 17 43.37 12.59 9.01
N LEU A 18 43.63 11.31 8.75
CA LEU A 18 44.95 10.88 8.24
C LEU A 18 45.25 11.46 6.85
N VAL A 19 44.26 11.47 5.93
CA VAL A 19 44.43 12.06 4.59
C VAL A 19 44.78 13.55 4.68
N VAL A 20 44.06 14.31 5.51
CA VAL A 20 44.33 15.73 5.72
C VAL A 20 45.72 15.92 6.33
N ALA A 21 46.06 15.19 7.40
CA ALA A 21 47.34 15.28 8.08
C ALA A 21 48.50 14.98 7.12
N PHE A 22 48.43 13.90 6.34
CA PHE A 22 49.49 13.54 5.39
C PHE A 22 49.52 14.42 4.16
N SER A 23 48.46 15.12 3.84
CA SER A 23 48.43 16.10 2.75
C SER A 23 49.12 17.41 3.08
N LEU A 24 49.25 17.76 4.37
CA LEU A 24 49.90 18.98 4.86
C LEU A 24 51.42 18.82 5.01
N ILE A 25 51.92 17.59 5.04
CA ILE A 25 53.33 17.31 5.20
C ILE A 25 53.96 17.21 3.80
N PRO A 26 54.98 18.00 3.46
CA PRO A 26 55.67 17.88 2.19
C PRO A 26 56.51 16.58 2.20
N MET A 27 56.08 15.60 1.40
CA MET A 27 56.72 14.29 1.28
C MET A 27 56.68 13.83 -0.17
N ASP A 28 57.77 13.19 -0.61
CA ASP A 28 57.90 12.67 -1.95
C ASP A 28 58.33 11.18 -1.98
N GLY A 29 58.08 10.55 -3.09
CA GLY A 29 58.52 9.21 -3.38
C GLY A 29 57.85 8.10 -2.54
N TYR A 30 58.63 7.14 -2.12
CA TYR A 30 58.13 5.90 -1.46
C TYR A 30 57.48 6.14 -0.10
N VAL A 31 57.95 7.18 0.62
CA VAL A 31 57.39 7.55 1.93
C VAL A 31 55.93 8.01 1.78
N LYS A 32 55.66 8.83 0.76
CA LYS A 32 54.30 9.30 0.45
C LYS A 32 53.36 8.10 0.12
N PHE A 33 53.84 7.15 -0.69
CA PHE A 33 53.11 5.92 -1.00
C PHE A 33 52.72 5.13 0.28
N VAL A 34 53.70 4.81 1.13
CA VAL A 34 53.45 4.06 2.36
C VAL A 34 52.46 4.74 3.29
N LEU A 35 52.58 6.04 3.47
CA LEU A 35 51.72 6.83 4.36
C LEU A 35 50.27 6.88 3.83
N PHE A 36 50.04 7.08 2.53
CA PHE A 36 48.71 7.10 1.95
C PHE A 36 48.06 5.68 1.89
N MET A 37 48.88 4.61 1.88
CA MET A 37 48.36 3.24 1.98
C MET A 37 47.69 2.95 3.33
N ILE A 38 48.06 3.63 4.42
CA ILE A 38 47.42 3.45 5.74
C ILE A 38 45.93 3.84 5.71
N PRO A 39 45.56 5.11 5.40
CA PRO A 39 44.14 5.46 5.31
C PRO A 39 43.41 4.70 4.20
N TYR A 40 44.07 4.35 3.08
CA TYR A 40 43.47 3.52 2.04
C TYR A 40 43.05 2.15 2.55
N LEU A 41 43.88 1.44 3.28
CA LEU A 41 43.56 0.14 3.87
C LEU A 41 42.54 0.25 5.00
N VAL A 42 42.62 1.27 5.84
CA VAL A 42 41.65 1.52 6.92
C VAL A 42 40.25 1.69 6.35
N ILE A 43 40.09 2.44 5.27
CA ILE A 43 38.78 2.75 4.69
C ILE A 43 38.32 1.69 3.68
N GLY A 44 39.25 1.12 2.89
CA GLY A 44 38.95 0.26 1.73
C GLY A 44 38.94 -1.24 1.99
N TYR A 45 39.39 -1.72 3.16
CA TYR A 45 39.55 -3.14 3.44
C TYR A 45 38.32 -4.00 3.11
N ASP A 46 37.13 -3.58 3.47
CA ASP A 46 35.87 -4.29 3.23
C ASP A 46 35.48 -4.31 1.75
N ILE A 47 35.73 -3.21 1.02
CA ILE A 47 35.49 -3.10 -0.42
C ILE A 47 36.43 -4.03 -1.18
N LEU A 48 37.73 -3.97 -0.87
CA LEU A 48 38.74 -4.85 -1.47
C LEU A 48 38.45 -6.32 -1.21
N LYS A 49 38.01 -6.65 0.01
CA LYS A 49 37.60 -8.02 0.36
C LYS A 49 36.35 -8.47 -0.41
N LYS A 50 35.35 -7.59 -0.58
CA LYS A 50 34.15 -7.88 -1.38
C LYS A 50 34.51 -8.06 -2.86
N ALA A 51 35.32 -7.16 -3.43
CA ALA A 51 35.79 -7.26 -4.81
C ALA A 51 36.56 -8.58 -5.06
N GLY A 52 37.46 -8.95 -4.15
CA GLY A 52 38.19 -10.22 -4.23
C GLY A 52 37.26 -11.43 -4.16
N LYS A 53 36.27 -11.44 -3.28
CA LYS A 53 35.26 -12.50 -3.25
C LYS A 53 34.40 -12.52 -4.52
N GLY A 54 34.02 -11.36 -5.07
CA GLY A 54 33.29 -11.26 -6.34
C GLY A 54 34.06 -11.92 -7.49
N ILE A 55 35.37 -11.70 -7.60
CA ILE A 55 36.23 -12.31 -8.60
C ILE A 55 36.24 -13.85 -8.43
N LEU A 56 36.41 -14.35 -7.19
CA LEU A 56 36.44 -15.78 -6.88
C LEU A 56 35.09 -16.44 -7.20
N ASN A 57 33.97 -15.76 -6.98
CA ASN A 57 32.63 -16.27 -7.24
C ASN A 57 32.15 -16.04 -8.69
N ARG A 58 33.02 -15.62 -9.61
CA ARG A 58 32.68 -15.28 -11.01
C ARG A 58 31.63 -14.18 -11.15
N GLN A 59 31.44 -13.37 -10.12
CA GLN A 59 30.62 -12.16 -10.13
C GLN A 59 31.52 -10.93 -10.30
N MET A 60 32.32 -10.95 -11.37
CA MET A 60 33.09 -9.77 -11.80
C MET A 60 32.13 -8.71 -12.31
N PHE A 61 32.49 -7.46 -12.25
CA PHE A 61 31.68 -6.31 -12.72
C PHE A 61 30.60 -5.84 -11.72
N ASP A 62 30.82 -6.02 -10.41
CA ASP A 62 30.05 -5.30 -9.40
C ASP A 62 30.68 -3.92 -9.09
N GLU A 63 29.94 -3.10 -8.35
CA GLU A 63 30.39 -1.76 -7.95
C GLU A 63 31.66 -1.78 -7.11
N ASN A 64 31.85 -2.80 -6.25
CA ASN A 64 33.05 -2.92 -5.42
C ASN A 64 34.28 -3.23 -6.26
N PHE A 65 34.13 -4.05 -7.31
CA PHE A 65 35.18 -4.34 -8.27
C PHE A 65 35.59 -3.08 -9.05
N LEU A 66 34.63 -2.31 -9.57
CA LEU A 66 34.90 -1.07 -10.30
C LEU A 66 35.69 -0.07 -9.44
N MET A 67 35.25 0.12 -8.18
CA MET A 67 35.91 1.01 -7.25
C MET A 67 37.31 0.54 -6.84
N ALA A 68 37.47 -0.78 -6.64
CA ALA A 68 38.79 -1.34 -6.35
C ALA A 68 39.76 -1.13 -7.51
N VAL A 69 39.35 -1.41 -8.76
CA VAL A 69 40.17 -1.23 -9.95
C VAL A 69 40.55 0.25 -10.14
N ALA A 70 39.56 1.15 -10.02
CA ALA A 70 39.79 2.59 -10.19
C ALA A 70 40.77 3.16 -9.16
N THR A 71 40.60 2.79 -7.87
CA THR A 71 41.44 3.33 -6.79
C THR A 71 42.85 2.71 -6.77
N ILE A 72 42.98 1.41 -7.05
CA ILE A 72 44.30 0.75 -7.23
C ILE A 72 45.01 1.34 -8.44
N GLY A 73 44.30 1.55 -9.55
CA GLY A 73 44.86 2.16 -10.76
C GLY A 73 45.37 3.57 -10.52
N ALA A 74 44.62 4.42 -9.81
CA ALA A 74 45.06 5.77 -9.43
C ALA A 74 46.34 5.73 -8.57
N ILE A 75 46.42 4.81 -7.61
CA ILE A 75 47.59 4.61 -6.76
C ILE A 75 48.80 4.20 -7.61
N LEU A 76 48.63 3.30 -8.57
CA LEU A 76 49.70 2.85 -9.47
C LEU A 76 50.21 3.96 -10.40
N LEU A 77 49.36 4.92 -10.76
CA LEU A 77 49.73 6.11 -11.51
C LEU A 77 50.46 7.20 -10.66
N GLY A 78 50.52 7.01 -9.33
CA GLY A 78 51.12 7.95 -8.40
C GLY A 78 50.15 8.96 -7.79
N ASP A 79 48.86 8.90 -8.14
CA ASP A 79 47.82 9.80 -7.64
C ASP A 79 47.22 9.27 -6.32
N TYR A 80 48.09 9.09 -5.33
CA TYR A 80 47.74 8.50 -4.03
C TYR A 80 46.60 9.24 -3.31
N LYS A 81 46.60 10.60 -3.35
CA LYS A 81 45.58 11.43 -2.74
C LYS A 81 44.21 11.17 -3.35
N GLU A 82 44.12 11.09 -4.66
CA GLU A 82 42.88 10.86 -5.39
C GLU A 82 42.36 9.46 -5.15
N GLY A 83 43.23 8.43 -5.22
CA GLY A 83 42.81 7.05 -4.93
C GLY A 83 42.19 6.85 -3.54
N VAL A 84 42.80 7.47 -2.51
CA VAL A 84 42.25 7.44 -1.14
C VAL A 84 40.97 8.26 -1.03
N ALA A 85 40.93 9.44 -1.67
CA ALA A 85 39.74 10.30 -1.65
C ALA A 85 38.52 9.62 -2.30
N VAL A 86 38.70 8.96 -3.46
CA VAL A 86 37.63 8.18 -4.12
C VAL A 86 37.08 7.13 -3.17
N MET A 87 37.94 6.35 -2.53
CA MET A 87 37.55 5.31 -1.59
C MET A 87 36.82 5.89 -0.36
N LEU A 88 37.29 7.04 0.14
CA LEU A 88 36.69 7.76 1.27
C LEU A 88 35.26 8.21 0.93
N PHE A 89 35.09 8.92 -0.20
CA PHE A 89 33.77 9.42 -0.60
C PHE A 89 32.81 8.30 -0.95
N TYR A 90 33.30 7.21 -1.55
CA TYR A 90 32.49 6.03 -1.77
C TYR A 90 31.96 5.46 -0.45
N GLN A 91 32.80 5.34 0.58
CA GLN A 91 32.37 4.86 1.91
C GLN A 91 31.41 5.84 2.61
N VAL A 92 31.56 7.17 2.39
CA VAL A 92 30.57 8.16 2.84
C VAL A 92 29.22 7.91 2.16
N GLY A 93 29.23 7.64 0.85
CA GLY A 93 28.04 7.29 0.09
C GLY A 93 27.37 6.02 0.60
N GLU A 94 28.14 4.94 0.83
CA GLU A 94 27.66 3.68 1.40
C GLU A 94 27.05 3.87 2.80
N LEU A 95 27.68 4.68 3.64
CA LEU A 95 27.15 5.02 4.96
C LEU A 95 25.81 5.77 4.86
N PHE A 96 25.75 6.78 3.99
CA PHE A 96 24.53 7.56 3.75
C PHE A 96 23.40 6.67 3.22
N GLN A 97 23.69 5.81 2.25
CA GLN A 97 22.75 4.81 1.72
C GLN A 97 22.22 3.90 2.82
N SER A 98 23.13 3.28 3.58
CA SER A 98 22.76 2.38 4.69
C SER A 98 21.89 3.09 5.74
N TYR A 99 22.17 4.36 6.01
CA TYR A 99 21.40 5.19 6.93
C TYR A 99 20.03 5.54 6.36
N ALA A 100 19.94 5.98 5.11
CA ALA A 100 18.71 6.39 4.44
C ALA A 100 17.75 5.20 4.28
N VAL A 101 18.25 4.05 3.80
CA VAL A 101 17.47 2.81 3.68
C VAL A 101 17.01 2.33 5.06
N GLY A 102 17.91 2.35 6.06
CA GLY A 102 17.56 1.96 7.42
C GLY A 102 16.56 2.90 8.09
N LYS A 103 16.58 4.20 7.77
CA LYS A 103 15.59 5.18 8.25
C LYS A 103 14.24 5.00 7.55
N SER A 104 14.25 4.78 6.22
CA SER A 104 13.02 4.50 5.47
C SER A 104 12.34 3.22 5.96
N ARG A 105 13.10 2.15 6.18
CA ARG A 105 12.57 0.92 6.78
C ARG A 105 12.05 1.14 8.19
N ARG A 106 12.71 1.95 9.03
CA ARG A 106 12.22 2.29 10.38
C ARG A 106 11.00 3.19 10.36
N ASN A 107 10.88 4.11 9.43
CA ASN A 107 9.65 4.90 9.28
C ASN A 107 8.46 4.02 8.87
N ILE A 108 8.69 2.94 8.13
CA ILE A 108 7.70 1.88 7.88
C ILE A 108 7.47 1.07 9.16
N SER A 109 8.52 0.76 9.92
CA SER A 109 8.45 0.07 11.22
C SER A 109 7.86 0.94 12.35
N GLU A 110 7.95 2.28 12.27
CA GLU A 110 7.24 3.21 13.17
C GLU A 110 5.75 3.33 12.83
N LEU A 111 5.38 3.00 11.59
CA LEU A 111 4.00 2.66 11.22
C LEU A 111 3.61 1.28 11.77
N MET A 112 4.57 0.41 12.02
CA MET A 112 4.46 -0.88 12.70
C MET A 112 4.48 -0.77 14.23
N ASP A 113 4.54 0.44 14.80
CA ASP A 113 4.33 0.68 16.23
C ASP A 113 2.87 0.43 16.66
N ILE A 114 2.09 -0.17 15.77
CA ILE A 114 0.79 -0.77 16.09
C ILE A 114 0.92 -2.13 16.78
N ARG A 115 2.07 -2.82 16.68
CA ARG A 115 2.26 -4.10 17.37
C ARG A 115 2.19 -3.90 18.89
N PRO A 116 1.32 -4.62 19.58
CA PRO A 116 1.30 -4.64 21.04
C PRO A 116 2.47 -5.47 21.56
N ASP A 117 3.08 -4.98 22.64
CA ASP A 117 4.24 -5.66 23.26
C ASP A 117 3.80 -6.77 24.21
N TYR A 118 2.56 -6.70 24.73
CA TYR A 118 2.00 -7.64 25.71
C TYR A 118 0.47 -7.63 25.66
N ALA A 119 -0.13 -8.67 26.25
CA ALA A 119 -1.55 -8.75 26.59
C ALA A 119 -1.70 -8.90 28.10
N ASN A 120 -2.69 -8.21 28.72
CA ASN A 120 -3.00 -8.41 30.12
C ASN A 120 -4.14 -9.43 30.22
N ILE A 121 -3.91 -10.54 30.93
CA ILE A 121 -4.92 -11.56 31.27
C ILE A 121 -5.24 -11.47 32.77
N GLU A 122 -6.51 -11.60 33.13
CA GLU A 122 -6.93 -11.66 34.53
C GLU A 122 -6.87 -13.11 35.02
N GLN A 123 -5.91 -13.44 35.91
CA GLN A 123 -5.80 -14.70 36.62
C GLN A 123 -5.89 -14.48 38.09
N ASP A 124 -6.80 -15.16 38.77
CA ASP A 124 -7.00 -15.08 40.25
C ASP A 124 -7.18 -13.62 40.76
N GLY A 125 -7.83 -12.75 39.99
CA GLY A 125 -8.06 -11.35 40.36
C GLY A 125 -6.83 -10.43 40.24
N LYS A 126 -5.75 -10.91 39.59
CA LYS A 126 -4.55 -10.11 39.27
C LYS A 126 -4.35 -10.06 37.76
N LEU A 127 -3.87 -8.92 37.29
CA LEU A 127 -3.48 -8.76 35.89
C LEU A 127 -2.05 -9.30 35.73
N GLU A 128 -1.91 -10.28 34.84
CA GLU A 128 -0.63 -10.84 34.42
C GLU A 128 -0.35 -10.42 32.98
N GLN A 129 0.87 -9.90 32.73
CA GLN A 129 1.31 -9.57 31.38
C GLN A 129 1.92 -10.81 30.73
N VAL A 130 1.34 -11.22 29.61
CA VAL A 130 1.80 -12.36 28.81
C VAL A 130 2.15 -11.90 27.38
N ASP A 131 2.94 -12.72 26.69
CA ASP A 131 3.15 -12.49 25.24
C ASP A 131 1.81 -12.68 24.50
N PRO A 132 1.43 -11.78 23.58
CA PRO A 132 0.21 -11.96 22.78
C PRO A 132 0.13 -13.30 22.04
N ASP A 133 1.27 -13.89 21.67
CA ASP A 133 1.34 -15.21 21.03
C ASP A 133 0.92 -16.37 21.96
N GLU A 134 0.86 -16.15 23.28
CA GLU A 134 0.47 -17.15 24.28
C GLU A 134 -1.05 -17.11 24.61
N VAL A 135 -1.79 -16.16 24.05
CA VAL A 135 -3.21 -15.94 24.33
C VAL A 135 -4.09 -16.84 23.45
N GLU A 136 -4.85 -17.73 24.06
CA GLU A 136 -5.77 -18.63 23.33
C GLU A 136 -7.07 -17.91 22.93
N ILE A 137 -7.74 -18.43 21.89
CA ILE A 137 -9.06 -17.96 21.45
C ILE A 137 -10.09 -18.18 22.59
N GLY A 138 -10.90 -17.15 22.83
CA GLY A 138 -11.93 -17.16 23.88
C GLY A 138 -11.43 -16.66 25.25
N SER A 139 -10.13 -16.40 25.40
CA SER A 139 -9.56 -15.77 26.60
C SER A 139 -10.08 -14.33 26.76
N VAL A 140 -10.18 -13.90 28.01
CA VAL A 140 -10.55 -12.50 28.31
C VAL A 140 -9.31 -11.70 28.62
N ILE A 141 -9.01 -10.75 27.76
CA ILE A 141 -7.91 -9.79 27.95
C ILE A 141 -8.43 -8.47 28.49
N VAL A 142 -7.62 -7.77 29.27
CA VAL A 142 -7.95 -6.48 29.88
C VAL A 142 -7.10 -5.39 29.22
N VAL A 143 -7.74 -4.39 28.65
CA VAL A 143 -7.06 -3.27 27.98
C VAL A 143 -7.35 -1.98 28.73
N GLN A 144 -6.30 -1.39 29.33
CA GLN A 144 -6.39 -0.16 30.12
C GLN A 144 -6.32 1.09 29.21
N PRO A 145 -6.77 2.26 29.67
CA PRO A 145 -6.58 3.51 28.95
C PRO A 145 -5.10 3.78 28.65
N GLY A 146 -4.81 4.11 27.39
CA GLY A 146 -3.46 4.29 26.86
C GLY A 146 -2.81 3.04 26.29
N GLU A 147 -3.38 1.86 26.50
CA GLU A 147 -2.86 0.60 25.96
C GLU A 147 -3.41 0.30 24.55
N LYS A 148 -2.65 -0.48 23.80
CA LYS A 148 -3.07 -1.02 22.50
C LYS A 148 -3.88 -2.29 22.70
N VAL A 149 -4.91 -2.47 21.90
CA VAL A 149 -5.66 -3.73 21.86
C VAL A 149 -4.76 -4.81 21.23
N PRO A 150 -4.42 -5.89 21.97
CA PRO A 150 -3.43 -6.84 21.48
C PRO A 150 -3.97 -7.82 20.43
N ILE A 151 -5.21 -8.25 20.55
CA ILE A 151 -5.82 -9.28 19.69
C ILE A 151 -7.26 -8.88 19.36
N ASP A 152 -7.74 -9.26 18.18
CA ASP A 152 -9.11 -9.03 17.75
C ASP A 152 -10.10 -9.77 18.69
N GLY A 153 -11.23 -9.14 19.00
CA GLY A 153 -12.20 -9.73 19.89
C GLY A 153 -13.51 -8.97 19.98
N ILE A 154 -14.34 -9.35 20.94
CA ILE A 154 -15.63 -8.73 21.26
C ILE A 154 -15.56 -8.16 22.67
N VAL A 155 -16.06 -6.94 22.86
CA VAL A 155 -16.15 -6.33 24.20
C VAL A 155 -17.08 -7.16 25.08
N ALA A 156 -16.53 -7.81 26.10
CA ALA A 156 -17.29 -8.57 27.09
C ALA A 156 -17.82 -7.66 28.20
N GLU A 157 -17.02 -6.68 28.65
CA GLU A 157 -17.37 -5.72 29.69
C GLU A 157 -16.70 -4.36 29.46
N GLY A 158 -17.38 -3.29 29.82
CA GLY A 158 -16.87 -1.93 29.74
C GLY A 158 -17.39 -1.13 28.55
N SER A 159 -17.04 0.14 28.52
CA SER A 159 -17.25 1.05 27.39
C SER A 159 -16.07 2.03 27.34
N SER A 160 -15.64 2.38 26.15
CA SER A 160 -14.51 3.29 25.95
C SER A 160 -14.58 3.96 24.58
N THR A 161 -13.63 4.85 24.36
CA THR A 161 -13.38 5.46 23.05
C THR A 161 -12.04 4.93 22.53
N LEU A 162 -12.01 4.44 21.29
CA LEU A 162 -10.82 3.90 20.64
C LEU A 162 -10.23 4.90 19.64
N ASN A 163 -8.93 5.06 19.67
CA ASN A 163 -8.19 5.74 18.61
C ASN A 163 -7.74 4.72 17.56
N THR A 164 -8.35 4.80 16.38
CA THR A 164 -8.07 3.92 15.24
C THR A 164 -7.11 4.53 14.23
N SER A 165 -6.61 5.76 14.47
CA SER A 165 -5.85 6.55 13.49
C SER A 165 -4.59 5.88 12.98
N ALA A 166 -3.95 5.03 13.79
CA ALA A 166 -2.77 4.26 13.38
C ALA A 166 -3.08 3.19 12.32
N LEU A 167 -4.33 2.70 12.29
CA LEU A 167 -4.81 1.68 11.38
C LEU A 167 -5.53 2.29 10.18
N THR A 168 -6.54 3.12 10.44
CA THR A 168 -7.42 3.65 9.39
C THR A 168 -6.95 4.98 8.79
N GLY A 169 -6.06 5.69 9.49
CA GLY A 169 -5.70 7.07 9.17
C GLY A 169 -6.76 8.11 9.56
N GLU A 170 -7.89 7.68 10.16
CA GLU A 170 -8.94 8.58 10.64
C GLU A 170 -8.58 9.17 12.00
N SER A 171 -8.75 10.49 12.15
CA SER A 171 -8.46 11.18 13.41
C SER A 171 -9.65 11.22 14.38
N VAL A 172 -10.82 10.72 13.97
CA VAL A 172 -12.02 10.72 14.81
C VAL A 172 -12.04 9.46 15.67
N PRO A 173 -12.01 9.56 17.01
CA PRO A 173 -12.13 8.40 17.87
C PRO A 173 -13.49 7.72 17.75
N GLN A 174 -13.52 6.40 17.92
CA GLN A 174 -14.72 5.57 17.82
C GLN A 174 -15.18 5.11 19.20
N ASP A 175 -16.44 5.36 19.55
CA ASP A 175 -17.02 4.85 20.79
C ASP A 175 -17.38 3.37 20.66
N VAL A 176 -17.07 2.59 21.71
CA VAL A 176 -17.33 1.14 21.78
C VAL A 176 -18.00 0.76 23.07
N HIS A 177 -18.91 -0.21 22.99
CA HIS A 177 -19.75 -0.72 24.07
C HIS A 177 -19.70 -2.25 24.14
N CYS A 178 -20.24 -2.80 25.21
CA CYS A 178 -20.36 -4.24 25.36
C CYS A 178 -21.12 -4.88 24.18
N GLY A 179 -20.53 -5.90 23.56
CA GLY A 179 -21.03 -6.58 22.38
C GLY A 179 -20.44 -6.10 21.04
N ASP A 180 -19.72 -4.98 21.02
CA ASP A 180 -19.08 -4.47 19.81
C ASP A 180 -17.80 -5.26 19.49
N GLU A 181 -17.53 -5.44 18.21
CA GLU A 181 -16.28 -6.03 17.71
C GLU A 181 -15.14 -5.01 17.79
N ILE A 182 -13.99 -5.46 18.28
CA ILE A 182 -12.76 -4.66 18.38
C ILE A 182 -11.64 -5.35 17.60
N ILE A 183 -10.89 -4.53 16.88
CA ILE A 183 -9.70 -4.95 16.15
C ILE A 183 -8.43 -4.62 16.92
N SER A 184 -7.42 -5.48 16.78
CA SER A 184 -6.09 -5.29 17.35
C SER A 184 -5.38 -4.07 16.74
N GLY A 185 -4.51 -3.44 17.52
CA GLY A 185 -3.75 -2.26 17.12
C GLY A 185 -4.43 -0.91 17.39
N CYS A 186 -5.73 -0.88 17.75
CA CYS A 186 -6.39 0.33 18.25
C CYS A 186 -5.84 0.71 19.63
N ILE A 187 -5.81 2.01 19.95
CA ILE A 187 -5.41 2.50 21.27
C ILE A 187 -6.66 2.80 22.08
N ASN A 188 -6.79 2.18 23.24
CA ASN A 188 -7.86 2.46 24.20
C ASN A 188 -7.62 3.82 24.87
N MET A 189 -8.63 4.72 24.91
CA MET A 189 -8.43 6.09 25.35
C MET A 189 -8.99 6.39 26.75
N THR A 190 -10.18 5.88 27.10
CA THR A 190 -10.92 6.39 28.26
C THR A 190 -11.24 5.34 29.32
N GLY A 191 -11.93 4.27 28.98
CA GLY A 191 -12.43 3.25 29.90
C GLY A 191 -11.59 1.99 29.90
N VAL A 192 -11.70 1.16 30.94
CA VAL A 192 -11.13 -0.20 30.93
C VAL A 192 -12.05 -1.11 30.12
N LEU A 193 -11.49 -1.85 29.20
CA LEU A 193 -12.21 -2.82 28.36
C LEU A 193 -11.78 -4.23 28.73
N LYS A 194 -12.74 -5.14 28.92
CA LYS A 194 -12.51 -6.58 28.90
C LYS A 194 -12.97 -7.12 27.55
N ILE A 195 -12.06 -7.72 26.82
CA ILE A 195 -12.28 -8.18 25.46
C ILE A 195 -12.11 -9.69 25.44
N ARG A 196 -13.09 -10.39 24.88
CA ARG A 196 -12.99 -11.83 24.61
C ARG A 196 -12.37 -12.02 23.23
N THR A 197 -11.23 -12.66 23.17
CA THR A 197 -10.49 -12.90 21.93
C THR A 197 -11.27 -13.80 20.98
N THR A 198 -11.29 -13.46 19.70
CA THR A 198 -11.94 -14.22 18.62
C THR A 198 -10.95 -14.88 17.68
N LYS A 199 -9.67 -14.47 17.74
CA LYS A 199 -8.58 -14.97 16.90
C LYS A 199 -7.33 -15.22 17.75
N GLU A 200 -6.38 -15.99 17.22
CA GLU A 200 -5.01 -16.03 17.71
C GLU A 200 -4.25 -14.78 17.29
N PHE A 201 -3.16 -14.43 17.97
CA PHE A 201 -2.38 -13.23 17.66
C PHE A 201 -1.85 -13.24 16.22
N GLY A 202 -1.35 -14.39 15.74
CA GLY A 202 -0.85 -14.55 14.37
C GLY A 202 -1.91 -14.30 13.29
N GLU A 203 -3.18 -14.51 13.61
CA GLU A 203 -4.33 -14.26 12.72
C GLU A 203 -5.02 -12.91 12.97
N SER A 204 -4.55 -12.14 13.94
CA SER A 204 -5.09 -10.84 14.28
C SER A 204 -4.89 -9.82 13.16
N THR A 205 -5.75 -8.81 13.13
CA THR A 205 -5.69 -7.73 12.12
C THR A 205 -4.32 -7.04 12.12
N VAL A 206 -3.75 -6.78 13.29
CA VAL A 206 -2.43 -6.15 13.39
C VAL A 206 -1.33 -7.04 12.83
N SER A 207 -1.37 -8.34 13.11
CA SER A 207 -0.37 -9.29 12.61
C SER A 207 -0.41 -9.39 11.07
N LYS A 208 -1.59 -9.45 10.49
CA LYS A 208 -1.78 -9.47 9.02
C LYS A 208 -1.30 -8.19 8.35
N ILE A 209 -1.56 -7.03 8.96
CA ILE A 209 -1.07 -5.75 8.44
C ILE A 209 0.46 -5.72 8.45
N LEU A 210 1.08 -6.19 9.54
CA LEU A 210 2.53 -6.27 9.66
C LEU A 210 3.14 -7.16 8.59
N ASP A 211 2.58 -8.35 8.39
CA ASP A 211 2.97 -9.30 7.35
C ASP A 211 2.87 -8.70 5.94
N LEU A 212 1.75 -8.02 5.63
CA LEU A 212 1.56 -7.37 4.33
C LEU A 212 2.61 -6.30 4.07
N VAL A 213 2.93 -5.48 5.07
CA VAL A 213 3.94 -4.41 4.95
C VAL A 213 5.34 -4.98 4.84
N GLU A 214 5.68 -6.02 5.60
CA GLU A 214 6.98 -6.68 5.56
C GLU A 214 7.21 -7.39 4.23
N ASN A 215 6.20 -8.11 3.74
CA ASN A 215 6.27 -8.85 2.48
C ASN A 215 6.08 -7.96 1.23
N ALA A 216 5.57 -6.74 1.36
CA ALA A 216 5.42 -5.80 0.25
C ALA A 216 6.74 -5.52 -0.50
N SER A 217 7.88 -5.70 0.17
CA SER A 217 9.20 -5.53 -0.43
C SER A 217 9.63 -6.68 -1.36
N SER A 218 8.96 -7.82 -1.32
CA SER A 218 9.31 -9.01 -2.12
C SER A 218 8.83 -8.92 -3.57
N GLN A 219 7.74 -8.20 -3.82
CA GLN A 219 7.10 -8.04 -5.13
C GLN A 219 7.66 -6.83 -5.88
N LYS A 220 8.74 -7.05 -6.67
CA LYS A 220 9.44 -5.97 -7.40
C LYS A 220 8.64 -5.43 -8.58
N SER A 221 8.64 -4.12 -8.73
CA SER A 221 8.06 -3.39 -9.87
C SER A 221 8.81 -3.69 -11.18
N LYS A 222 8.16 -3.37 -12.32
CA LYS A 222 8.82 -3.44 -13.64
C LYS A 222 10.02 -2.50 -13.70
N SER A 223 9.93 -1.32 -13.08
CA SER A 223 11.01 -0.34 -13.01
C SER A 223 12.20 -0.87 -12.21
N GLU A 224 12.00 -1.55 -11.08
CA GLU A 224 13.08 -2.20 -10.32
C GLU A 224 13.71 -3.35 -11.07
N ASN A 225 12.90 -4.18 -11.74
CA ASN A 225 13.39 -5.28 -12.58
C ASN A 225 14.17 -4.76 -13.78
N PHE A 226 13.75 -3.65 -14.40
CA PHE A 226 14.48 -3.00 -15.48
C PHE A 226 15.86 -2.55 -15.01
N ILE A 227 15.96 -1.88 -13.86
CA ILE A 227 17.26 -1.42 -13.31
C ILE A 227 18.18 -2.60 -13.02
N SER A 228 17.66 -3.68 -12.45
CA SER A 228 18.45 -4.90 -12.20
C SER A 228 18.99 -5.52 -13.48
N LYS A 229 18.18 -5.58 -14.54
CA LYS A 229 18.60 -6.03 -15.88
C LYS A 229 19.57 -5.05 -16.53
N PHE A 230 19.28 -3.74 -16.45
CA PHE A 230 20.15 -2.69 -16.98
C PHE A 230 21.56 -2.79 -16.40
N ALA A 231 21.69 -2.86 -15.07
CA ALA A 231 22.99 -2.97 -14.41
C ALA A 231 23.79 -4.18 -14.91
N LYS A 232 23.13 -5.33 -15.14
CA LYS A 232 23.76 -6.57 -15.63
C LYS A 232 24.43 -6.40 -17.00
N TYR A 233 23.88 -5.59 -17.91
CA TYR A 233 24.45 -5.35 -19.24
C TYR A 233 25.33 -4.09 -19.29
N TYR A 234 24.93 -3.08 -18.57
CA TYR A 234 25.62 -1.79 -18.54
C TYR A 234 27.02 -1.88 -17.97
N THR A 235 27.21 -2.56 -16.83
CA THR A 235 28.52 -2.60 -16.16
C THR A 235 29.60 -3.29 -17.00
N PRO A 236 29.37 -4.47 -17.62
CA PRO A 236 30.34 -5.04 -18.56
C PRO A 236 30.62 -4.13 -19.76
N ALA A 237 29.61 -3.51 -20.35
CA ALA A 237 29.78 -2.60 -21.49
C ALA A 237 30.70 -1.42 -21.14
N VAL A 238 30.52 -0.84 -19.96
CA VAL A 238 31.36 0.23 -19.44
C VAL A 238 32.80 -0.25 -19.19
N CYS A 239 33.00 -1.43 -18.62
CA CYS A 239 34.34 -2.00 -18.43
C CYS A 239 35.08 -2.18 -19.75
N TYR A 240 34.43 -2.73 -20.77
CA TYR A 240 35.00 -2.84 -22.11
C TYR A 240 35.26 -1.47 -22.72
N GLY A 241 34.36 -0.47 -22.54
CA GLY A 241 34.55 0.90 -22.96
C GLY A 241 35.77 1.56 -22.31
N ALA A 242 35.97 1.35 -21.01
CA ALA A 242 37.14 1.84 -20.29
C ALA A 242 38.45 1.22 -20.79
N VAL A 243 38.47 -0.09 -21.03
CA VAL A 243 39.64 -0.77 -21.61
C VAL A 243 39.92 -0.23 -23.02
N ALA A 244 38.89 -0.06 -23.84
CA ALA A 244 39.03 0.54 -25.17
C ALA A 244 39.58 1.96 -25.09
N LEU A 245 39.10 2.79 -24.14
CA LEU A 245 39.60 4.17 -23.92
C LEU A 245 41.05 4.18 -23.42
N ALA A 246 41.46 3.21 -22.63
CA ALA A 246 42.84 3.09 -22.16
C ALA A 246 43.82 2.67 -23.25
N VAL A 247 43.38 1.86 -24.23
CA VAL A 247 44.27 1.17 -25.18
C VAL A 247 44.19 1.76 -26.59
N LEU A 248 42.97 2.04 -27.13
CA LEU A 248 42.86 2.45 -28.53
C LEU A 248 43.48 3.81 -28.85
N PRO A 249 43.24 4.89 -28.07
CA PRO A 249 43.79 6.18 -28.40
C PRO A 249 45.33 6.22 -28.34
N PRO A 250 46.02 5.62 -27.31
CA PRO A 250 47.48 5.51 -27.31
C PRO A 250 48.02 4.80 -28.55
N LEU A 251 47.39 3.68 -28.94
CA LEU A 251 47.78 2.94 -30.13
C LEU A 251 47.60 3.75 -31.41
N VAL A 252 46.49 4.46 -31.58
CA VAL A 252 46.22 5.33 -32.74
C VAL A 252 47.24 6.44 -32.79
N ARG A 253 47.56 7.10 -31.67
CA ARG A 253 48.59 8.15 -31.60
C ARG A 253 49.98 7.61 -32.03
N MET A 254 50.34 6.45 -31.54
CA MET A 254 51.63 5.83 -31.86
C MET A 254 51.71 5.34 -33.31
N LEU A 255 50.70 4.61 -33.79
CA LEU A 255 50.76 3.89 -35.09
C LEU A 255 50.39 4.79 -36.28
N PHE A 256 49.45 5.70 -36.12
CA PHE A 256 48.89 6.49 -37.22
C PHE A 256 49.29 7.96 -37.19
N MET A 257 49.58 8.52 -35.98
CA MET A 257 49.94 9.93 -35.86
C MET A 257 51.42 10.18 -35.59
N GLY A 258 52.20 9.14 -35.27
CA GLY A 258 53.63 9.27 -34.93
C GLY A 258 53.90 10.10 -33.66
N LEU A 259 52.87 10.24 -32.78
CA LEU A 259 52.93 11.00 -31.54
C LEU A 259 53.24 10.08 -30.35
N SER A 260 53.68 10.71 -29.23
CA SER A 260 53.85 9.98 -27.97
C SER A 260 52.52 9.34 -27.54
N PRO A 261 52.46 8.09 -27.06
CA PRO A 261 51.24 7.37 -26.74
C PRO A 261 50.52 7.91 -25.50
N GLU A 262 51.20 8.61 -24.58
CA GLU A 262 50.64 9.18 -23.34
C GLU A 262 49.80 8.18 -22.54
N TRP A 263 50.28 6.96 -22.33
CA TRP A 263 49.60 5.89 -21.64
C TRP A 263 49.02 6.32 -20.29
N GLY A 264 49.77 7.09 -19.50
CA GLY A 264 49.36 7.54 -18.18
C GLY A 264 48.04 8.36 -18.22
N ASP A 265 47.95 9.30 -19.16
CA ASP A 265 46.77 10.16 -19.30
C ASP A 265 45.54 9.40 -19.75
N TRP A 266 45.71 8.45 -20.70
CA TRP A 266 44.59 7.66 -21.19
C TRP A 266 44.12 6.62 -20.18
N ILE A 267 45.04 6.03 -19.40
CA ILE A 267 44.67 5.15 -18.27
C ILE A 267 43.94 5.97 -17.20
N TYR A 268 44.42 7.18 -16.85
CA TYR A 268 43.74 8.06 -15.90
C TYR A 268 42.32 8.41 -16.36
N ARG A 269 42.13 8.76 -17.65
CA ARG A 269 40.79 8.99 -18.23
C ARG A 269 39.90 7.75 -18.16
N ALA A 270 40.42 6.56 -18.42
CA ALA A 270 39.70 5.30 -18.33
C ALA A 270 39.28 4.98 -16.88
N LEU A 271 40.15 5.23 -15.90
CA LEU A 271 39.83 5.07 -14.48
C LEU A 271 38.74 6.06 -14.02
N THR A 272 38.85 7.33 -14.43
CA THR A 272 37.85 8.37 -14.20
C THR A 272 36.49 7.95 -14.82
N PHE A 273 36.51 7.43 -16.04
CA PHE A 273 35.33 6.93 -16.73
C PHE A 273 34.68 5.76 -15.98
N LEU A 274 35.47 4.84 -15.39
CA LEU A 274 34.97 3.75 -14.55
C LEU A 274 34.26 4.26 -13.29
N VAL A 275 34.82 5.24 -12.59
CA VAL A 275 34.22 5.84 -11.39
C VAL A 275 32.87 6.50 -11.72
N ILE A 276 32.82 7.31 -12.80
CA ILE A 276 31.57 7.99 -13.22
C ILE A 276 30.47 6.97 -13.55
N SER A 277 30.85 5.81 -14.05
CA SER A 277 29.91 4.84 -14.62
C SER A 277 29.09 4.06 -13.61
N CYS A 278 29.40 4.10 -12.29
CA CYS A 278 28.62 3.37 -11.30
C CYS A 278 27.15 3.79 -11.33
N PRO A 279 26.17 2.89 -11.52
CA PRO A 279 24.73 3.24 -11.52
C PRO A 279 24.15 3.38 -10.11
N CYS A 280 24.98 3.71 -9.10
CA CYS A 280 24.63 3.70 -7.67
C CYS A 280 23.38 4.52 -7.35
N ALA A 281 23.24 5.72 -7.94
CA ALA A 281 22.08 6.58 -7.74
C ALA A 281 20.76 5.92 -8.16
N LEU A 282 20.75 5.16 -9.27
CA LEU A 282 19.55 4.49 -9.77
C LEU A 282 19.20 3.25 -8.94
N VAL A 283 20.21 2.41 -8.67
CA VAL A 283 20.03 1.15 -7.93
C VAL A 283 19.47 1.39 -6.53
N ILE A 284 19.76 2.55 -5.93
CA ILE A 284 19.36 2.88 -4.57
C ILE A 284 18.07 3.70 -4.54
N SER A 285 17.98 4.76 -5.33
CA SER A 285 16.88 5.72 -5.21
C SER A 285 15.53 5.16 -5.67
N ILE A 286 15.53 4.22 -6.62
CA ILE A 286 14.28 3.67 -7.17
C ILE A 286 13.59 2.76 -6.15
N PRO A 287 14.22 1.69 -5.60
CA PRO A 287 13.60 0.93 -4.53
C PRO A 287 13.21 1.80 -3.33
N LEU A 288 14.07 2.76 -2.96
CA LEU A 288 13.77 3.66 -1.85
C LEU A 288 12.52 4.52 -2.11
N SER A 289 12.31 4.98 -3.36
CA SER A 289 11.09 5.72 -3.74
C SER A 289 9.84 4.87 -3.59
N PHE A 290 9.89 3.59 -3.99
CA PHE A 290 8.78 2.66 -3.81
C PHE A 290 8.52 2.35 -2.34
N PHE A 291 9.57 2.07 -1.55
CA PHE A 291 9.41 1.86 -0.11
C PHE A 291 8.79 3.08 0.59
N ALA A 292 9.29 4.27 0.26
CA ALA A 292 8.72 5.50 0.79
C ALA A 292 7.28 5.74 0.30
N GLY A 293 6.95 5.34 -0.94
CA GLY A 293 5.59 5.40 -1.50
C GLY A 293 4.62 4.46 -0.79
N ILE A 294 5.02 3.20 -0.55
CA ILE A 294 4.24 2.21 0.20
C ILE A 294 4.02 2.69 1.64
N GLY A 295 5.09 3.16 2.31
CA GLY A 295 4.97 3.71 3.66
C GLY A 295 4.09 4.96 3.74
N GLY A 296 4.13 5.83 2.72
CA GLY A 296 3.23 6.98 2.60
C GLY A 296 1.77 6.57 2.39
N ALA A 297 1.53 5.54 1.55
CA ALA A 297 0.19 4.99 1.32
C ALA A 297 -0.39 4.37 2.60
N SER A 298 0.41 3.60 3.33
CA SER A 298 0.00 2.99 4.60
C SER A 298 -0.41 4.04 5.63
N LYS A 299 0.32 5.17 5.74
CA LYS A 299 -0.08 6.32 6.59
C LYS A 299 -1.42 6.93 6.23
N ALA A 300 -1.81 6.85 4.97
CA ALA A 300 -3.11 7.31 4.48
C ALA A 300 -4.21 6.23 4.58
N GLY A 301 -3.97 5.10 5.28
CA GLY A 301 -4.91 4.00 5.41
C GLY A 301 -5.03 3.13 4.14
N VAL A 302 -3.99 3.11 3.29
CA VAL A 302 -3.95 2.33 2.05
C VAL A 302 -2.78 1.36 2.10
N LEU A 303 -3.06 0.07 2.28
CA LEU A 303 -2.05 -0.98 2.26
C LEU A 303 -1.80 -1.45 0.84
N VAL A 304 -0.54 -1.43 0.41
CA VAL A 304 -0.12 -1.88 -0.91
C VAL A 304 0.81 -3.08 -0.76
N LYS A 305 0.46 -4.22 -1.32
CA LYS A 305 1.18 -5.49 -1.17
C LYS A 305 2.51 -5.58 -1.94
N GLY A 306 2.86 -4.58 -2.75
CA GLY A 306 4.11 -4.60 -3.49
C GLY A 306 4.35 -3.38 -4.35
N SER A 307 5.61 -3.13 -4.71
CA SER A 307 5.99 -2.01 -5.58
C SER A 307 5.43 -2.15 -7.00
N ASN A 308 5.25 -3.39 -7.50
CA ASN A 308 4.59 -3.67 -8.77
C ASN A 308 3.13 -3.19 -8.80
N TYR A 309 2.41 -3.32 -7.68
CA TYR A 309 1.02 -2.87 -7.57
C TYR A 309 0.94 -1.34 -7.50
N LEU A 310 1.89 -0.68 -6.82
CA LEU A 310 1.97 0.77 -6.82
C LEU A 310 2.25 1.33 -8.23
N GLU A 311 3.14 0.69 -8.99
CA GLU A 311 3.40 1.04 -10.38
C GLU A 311 2.16 0.83 -11.25
N THR A 312 1.47 -0.30 -11.12
CA THR A 312 0.24 -0.63 -11.85
C THR A 312 -0.87 0.37 -11.53
N LEU A 313 -1.08 0.70 -10.25
CA LEU A 313 -2.07 1.67 -9.80
C LEU A 313 -1.85 3.05 -10.41
N SER A 314 -0.60 3.47 -10.59
CA SER A 314 -0.28 4.76 -11.22
C SER A 314 -0.80 4.87 -12.65
N GLN A 315 -0.90 3.74 -13.36
CA GLN A 315 -1.33 3.64 -14.74
C GLN A 315 -2.84 3.36 -14.89
N THR A 316 -3.57 3.32 -13.77
CA THR A 316 -5.02 3.04 -13.77
C THR A 316 -5.80 4.12 -14.51
N LYS A 317 -6.58 3.66 -15.51
CA LYS A 317 -7.47 4.48 -16.35
C LYS A 317 -8.91 4.01 -16.32
N TYR A 318 -9.16 2.76 -15.92
CA TYR A 318 -10.47 2.14 -15.76
C TYR A 318 -10.64 1.75 -14.30
N VAL A 319 -11.74 2.17 -13.67
CA VAL A 319 -12.08 1.75 -12.32
C VAL A 319 -13.45 1.11 -12.36
N VAL A 320 -13.52 -0.15 -12.01
CA VAL A 320 -14.72 -0.97 -11.95
C VAL A 320 -15.07 -1.19 -10.49
N PHE A 321 -16.30 -0.92 -10.13
CA PHE A 321 -16.81 -1.05 -8.76
C PHE A 321 -17.83 -2.17 -8.68
N ASP A 322 -17.76 -2.98 -7.64
CA ASP A 322 -18.98 -3.62 -7.16
C ASP A 322 -19.90 -2.56 -6.56
N LYS A 323 -21.20 -2.82 -6.53
CA LYS A 323 -22.15 -1.90 -5.90
C LYS A 323 -22.21 -2.10 -4.39
N THR A 324 -22.59 -3.32 -3.98
CA THR A 324 -22.96 -3.66 -2.59
C THR A 324 -21.71 -3.77 -1.71
N GLY A 325 -21.71 -3.14 -0.53
CA GLY A 325 -20.54 -3.14 0.35
C GLY A 325 -19.38 -2.23 -0.12
N THR A 326 -19.35 -1.82 -1.40
CA THR A 326 -18.29 -1.01 -2.00
C THR A 326 -18.69 0.45 -2.16
N MET A 327 -19.70 0.75 -2.98
CA MET A 327 -20.25 2.09 -3.16
C MET A 327 -21.43 2.36 -2.22
N THR A 328 -22.02 1.31 -1.70
CA THR A 328 -23.09 1.34 -0.70
C THR A 328 -22.60 0.65 0.59
N LYS A 329 -23.33 0.85 1.68
CA LYS A 329 -22.97 0.29 2.98
C LYS A 329 -23.25 -1.21 3.10
N GLY A 330 -23.96 -1.81 2.14
CA GLY A 330 -24.45 -3.19 2.24
C GLY A 330 -25.54 -3.37 3.32
N VAL A 331 -25.99 -2.26 3.88
CA VAL A 331 -27.04 -2.25 4.91
C VAL A 331 -28.31 -1.70 4.30
N PHE A 332 -29.36 -2.50 4.37
CA PHE A 332 -30.69 -2.09 3.95
C PHE A 332 -31.31 -1.16 5.00
N GLU A 333 -31.79 0.00 4.58
CA GLU A 333 -32.48 0.94 5.44
C GLU A 333 -33.87 1.27 4.89
N VAL A 334 -34.80 1.52 5.81
CA VAL A 334 -36.16 1.96 5.45
C VAL A 334 -36.08 3.43 5.00
N ASN A 335 -36.29 3.67 3.70
CA ASN A 335 -36.20 4.99 3.11
C ASN A 335 -37.55 5.68 2.91
N GLY A 336 -38.64 4.94 3.07
CA GLY A 336 -39.98 5.48 2.98
C GLY A 336 -41.04 4.49 3.44
N VAL A 337 -42.01 5.00 4.10
CA VAL A 337 -43.23 4.26 4.48
C VAL A 337 -44.39 4.94 3.76
N HIS A 338 -45.09 4.20 2.92
CA HIS A 338 -46.22 4.70 2.15
C HIS A 338 -47.50 3.99 2.57
N HIS A 339 -48.28 4.64 3.40
CA HIS A 339 -49.51 4.10 3.96
C HIS A 339 -50.72 4.38 3.08
N ASN A 340 -51.78 3.59 3.26
CA ASN A 340 -53.09 3.80 2.62
C ASN A 340 -54.12 4.33 3.62
N LYS A 341 -54.24 3.70 4.81
CA LYS A 341 -55.20 4.08 5.87
C LYS A 341 -54.60 4.03 7.28
N LEU A 342 -53.47 3.37 7.47
CA LEU A 342 -52.77 3.24 8.74
C LEU A 342 -51.67 4.31 8.81
N GLU A 343 -51.40 4.81 10.02
CA GLU A 343 -50.25 5.72 10.24
C GLU A 343 -48.93 4.99 9.96
N ASP A 344 -47.92 5.70 9.45
CA ASP A 344 -46.59 5.16 9.11
C ASP A 344 -45.97 4.38 10.25
N ALA A 345 -46.03 4.90 11.48
CA ALA A 345 -45.50 4.24 12.67
C ALA A 345 -46.17 2.89 12.95
N LYS A 346 -47.49 2.80 12.71
CA LYS A 346 -48.27 1.56 12.93
C LYS A 346 -48.00 0.53 11.82
N LEU A 347 -47.81 0.98 10.60
CA LEU A 347 -47.43 0.10 9.48
C LEU A 347 -46.05 -0.49 9.69
N LEU A 348 -45.09 0.30 10.16
CA LEU A 348 -43.75 -0.14 10.48
C LEU A 348 -43.71 -1.09 11.68
N GLU A 349 -44.55 -0.83 12.73
CA GLU A 349 -44.72 -1.74 13.87
C GLU A 349 -45.21 -3.13 13.42
N TYR A 350 -46.25 -3.18 12.59
CA TYR A 350 -46.76 -4.44 12.07
C TYR A 350 -45.73 -5.17 11.21
N ALA A 351 -44.97 -4.45 10.39
CA ALA A 351 -43.91 -5.05 9.59
C ALA A 351 -42.79 -5.63 10.45
N ALA A 352 -42.29 -4.89 11.44
CA ALA A 352 -41.23 -5.31 12.34
C ALA A 352 -41.66 -6.52 13.21
N LEU A 353 -42.89 -6.53 13.69
CA LEU A 353 -43.42 -7.64 14.46
C LEU A 353 -43.66 -8.90 13.60
N ALA A 354 -44.25 -8.77 12.40
CA ALA A 354 -44.44 -9.91 11.49
C ALA A 354 -43.11 -10.59 11.11
N GLU A 355 -42.06 -9.79 10.93
CA GLU A 355 -40.71 -10.23 10.55
C GLU A 355 -39.78 -10.54 11.75
N CYS A 356 -40.34 -10.65 12.99
CA CYS A 356 -39.53 -10.76 14.22
C CYS A 356 -38.72 -12.06 14.33
N SER A 357 -39.06 -13.09 13.60
CA SER A 357 -38.39 -14.40 13.62
C SER A 357 -37.47 -14.64 12.42
N SER A 358 -37.52 -13.77 11.42
CA SER A 358 -36.69 -13.88 10.21
C SER A 358 -35.30 -13.29 10.41
N SER A 359 -34.27 -14.00 9.94
CA SER A 359 -32.88 -13.54 9.93
C SER A 359 -32.53 -12.76 8.66
N HIS A 360 -33.49 -12.57 7.75
CA HIS A 360 -33.28 -11.91 6.47
C HIS A 360 -32.84 -10.43 6.66
N PRO A 361 -31.92 -9.89 5.85
CA PRO A 361 -31.46 -8.49 5.97
C PRO A 361 -32.60 -7.45 5.94
N ILE A 362 -33.63 -7.69 5.13
CA ILE A 362 -34.83 -6.84 5.06
C ILE A 362 -35.55 -6.82 6.41
N SER A 363 -35.71 -7.98 7.05
CA SER A 363 -36.36 -8.11 8.34
C SER A 363 -35.64 -7.38 9.44
N LYS A 364 -34.29 -7.51 9.47
CA LYS A 364 -33.43 -6.75 10.40
C LYS A 364 -33.55 -5.24 10.19
N SER A 365 -33.66 -4.79 8.96
CA SER A 365 -33.83 -3.37 8.63
C SER A 365 -35.19 -2.82 9.11
N LEU A 366 -36.26 -3.59 8.98
CA LEU A 366 -37.57 -3.23 9.50
C LEU A 366 -37.57 -3.15 11.03
N GLN A 367 -36.95 -4.13 11.70
CA GLN A 367 -36.82 -4.18 13.16
C GLN A 367 -35.99 -2.99 13.67
N LYS A 368 -34.87 -2.67 13.01
CA LYS A 368 -34.02 -1.51 13.34
C LYS A 368 -34.76 -0.18 13.15
N ALA A 369 -35.52 -0.05 12.07
CA ALA A 369 -36.30 1.16 11.81
C ALA A 369 -37.44 1.37 12.80
N TYR A 370 -38.04 0.29 13.31
CA TYR A 370 -39.03 0.35 14.38
C TYR A 370 -38.43 0.91 15.68
N GLY A 371 -37.18 0.59 16.00
CA GLY A 371 -36.41 1.22 17.09
C GLY A 371 -36.91 0.97 18.51
N LYS A 372 -37.84 0.03 18.69
CA LYS A 372 -38.36 -0.38 20.00
C LYS A 372 -38.13 -1.86 20.20
N GLU A 373 -38.16 -2.29 21.46
CA GLU A 373 -38.07 -3.72 21.81
C GLU A 373 -39.23 -4.50 21.19
N ILE A 374 -38.90 -5.64 20.56
CA ILE A 374 -39.87 -6.48 19.86
C ILE A 374 -40.44 -7.47 20.84
N ASP A 375 -41.68 -7.28 21.23
CA ASP A 375 -42.43 -8.22 22.04
C ASP A 375 -42.97 -9.39 21.19
N ARG A 376 -42.26 -10.49 21.19
CA ARG A 376 -42.62 -11.69 20.42
C ARG A 376 -43.90 -12.35 20.90
N SER A 377 -44.34 -12.08 22.13
CA SER A 377 -45.60 -12.64 22.68
C SER A 377 -46.83 -12.12 21.95
N ARG A 378 -46.75 -11.00 21.28
CA ARG A 378 -47.80 -10.37 20.47
C ARG A 378 -47.98 -11.04 19.10
N VAL A 379 -47.05 -11.94 18.71
CA VAL A 379 -47.03 -12.54 17.36
C VAL A 379 -47.30 -14.03 17.42
N THR A 380 -48.29 -14.49 16.67
CA THR A 380 -48.68 -15.90 16.56
C THR A 380 -48.83 -16.30 15.10
N GLU A 381 -48.88 -17.60 14.82
CA GLU A 381 -49.11 -18.17 13.48
C GLU A 381 -48.19 -17.59 12.40
N ILE A 382 -46.89 -17.56 12.69
CA ILE A 382 -45.88 -17.07 11.74
C ILE A 382 -45.65 -18.16 10.68
N GLU A 383 -45.85 -17.82 9.41
CA GLU A 383 -45.58 -18.70 8.27
C GLU A 383 -44.72 -17.94 7.25
N GLU A 384 -43.50 -18.43 7.02
CA GLU A 384 -42.62 -17.90 6.00
C GLU A 384 -42.90 -18.60 4.65
N ILE A 385 -43.24 -17.78 3.65
CA ILE A 385 -43.50 -18.24 2.28
C ILE A 385 -42.27 -17.95 1.44
N SER A 386 -41.45 -18.97 1.24
CA SER A 386 -40.15 -18.85 0.57
C SER A 386 -40.23 -18.05 -0.73
N GLY A 387 -39.37 -17.01 -0.86
CA GLY A 387 -39.28 -16.12 -2.02
C GLY A 387 -40.47 -15.14 -2.20
N ASN A 388 -41.45 -15.12 -1.26
CA ASN A 388 -42.61 -14.23 -1.35
C ASN A 388 -42.72 -13.27 -0.17
N GLY A 389 -42.49 -13.74 1.06
CA GLY A 389 -42.60 -12.95 2.28
C GLY A 389 -43.14 -13.76 3.45
N ILE A 390 -43.77 -13.10 4.41
CA ILE A 390 -44.21 -13.67 5.68
C ILE A 390 -45.69 -13.35 5.93
N THR A 391 -46.42 -14.28 6.53
CA THR A 391 -47.74 -14.05 7.13
C THR A 391 -47.67 -14.34 8.62
N ALA A 392 -48.35 -13.55 9.44
CA ALA A 392 -48.39 -13.71 10.88
C ALA A 392 -49.69 -13.10 11.45
N LYS A 393 -50.05 -13.45 12.68
CA LYS A 393 -51.04 -12.69 13.46
C LYS A 393 -50.35 -11.85 14.50
N VAL A 394 -50.54 -10.53 14.41
CA VAL A 394 -50.02 -9.55 15.37
C VAL A 394 -51.19 -9.01 16.18
N ASP A 395 -51.15 -9.19 17.50
CA ASP A 395 -52.27 -8.86 18.41
C ASP A 395 -53.61 -9.47 17.94
N GLY A 396 -53.57 -10.71 17.36
CA GLY A 396 -54.72 -11.40 16.81
C GLY A 396 -55.17 -10.91 15.41
N VAL A 397 -54.57 -9.86 14.85
CA VAL A 397 -54.87 -9.34 13.51
C VAL A 397 -53.98 -10.00 12.46
N PRO A 398 -54.56 -10.57 11.38
CA PRO A 398 -53.75 -11.12 10.28
C PRO A 398 -52.94 -10.04 9.57
N VAL A 399 -51.62 -10.25 9.47
CA VAL A 399 -50.68 -9.38 8.80
C VAL A 399 -49.89 -10.16 7.76
N ALA A 400 -49.72 -9.62 6.58
CA ALA A 400 -48.83 -10.15 5.55
C ALA A 400 -47.83 -9.07 5.12
N ALA A 401 -46.54 -9.44 5.09
CA ALA A 401 -45.45 -8.61 4.65
C ALA A 401 -44.65 -9.34 3.56
N GLY A 402 -44.48 -8.76 2.38
CA GLY A 402 -43.74 -9.41 1.31
C GLY A 402 -43.77 -8.67 -0.03
N ASN A 403 -43.38 -9.37 -1.08
CA ASN A 403 -43.34 -8.85 -2.43
C ASN A 403 -44.71 -8.89 -3.14
N GLU A 404 -44.74 -8.40 -4.38
CA GLU A 404 -45.96 -8.42 -5.23
C GLU A 404 -46.58 -9.79 -5.36
N LYS A 405 -45.75 -10.85 -5.48
CA LYS A 405 -46.22 -12.24 -5.62
C LYS A 405 -46.97 -12.72 -4.38
N LEU A 406 -46.63 -12.26 -3.18
CA LEU A 406 -47.36 -12.56 -1.96
C LEU A 406 -48.77 -11.94 -2.01
N MET A 407 -48.85 -10.67 -2.45
CA MET A 407 -50.15 -9.97 -2.57
C MET A 407 -51.05 -10.64 -3.61
N GLU A 408 -50.49 -11.05 -4.75
CA GLU A 408 -51.23 -11.81 -5.78
C GLU A 408 -51.71 -13.16 -5.26
N LYS A 409 -50.86 -13.92 -4.53
CA LYS A 409 -51.21 -15.22 -3.94
C LYS A 409 -52.35 -15.11 -2.93
N LEU A 410 -52.38 -13.98 -2.19
CA LEU A 410 -53.44 -13.70 -1.21
C LEU A 410 -54.66 -13.04 -1.83
N GLY A 411 -54.67 -12.76 -3.14
CA GLY A 411 -55.74 -12.08 -3.83
C GLY A 411 -55.98 -10.64 -3.39
N ILE A 412 -54.94 -9.95 -2.87
CA ILE A 412 -55.02 -8.59 -2.35
C ILE A 412 -54.57 -7.61 -3.41
N PRO A 413 -55.42 -6.69 -3.85
CA PRO A 413 -55.01 -5.66 -4.80
C PRO A 413 -54.00 -4.69 -4.16
N TYR A 414 -52.85 -4.50 -4.81
CA TYR A 414 -51.76 -3.64 -4.30
C TYR A 414 -51.52 -2.46 -5.24
N LYS A 415 -50.81 -1.43 -4.73
CA LYS A 415 -50.35 -0.29 -5.52
C LYS A 415 -48.90 -0.51 -5.91
N THR A 416 -48.59 -0.40 -7.19
CA THR A 416 -47.21 -0.40 -7.67
C THR A 416 -46.48 0.86 -7.17
N CYS A 417 -45.29 0.66 -6.62
CA CYS A 417 -44.44 1.74 -6.16
C CYS A 417 -43.53 2.22 -7.32
N GLY A 418 -43.60 3.51 -7.65
CA GLY A 418 -42.70 4.11 -8.64
C GLY A 418 -41.31 4.48 -8.10
N HIS A 419 -41.07 4.31 -6.80
CA HIS A 419 -39.79 4.57 -6.18
C HIS A 419 -38.82 3.39 -6.36
N ILE A 420 -37.54 3.68 -6.35
CA ILE A 420 -36.49 2.71 -6.61
C ILE A 420 -36.01 2.10 -5.29
N GLY A 421 -36.10 0.80 -5.17
CA GLY A 421 -35.74 0.02 -4.00
C GLY A 421 -36.49 -1.31 -3.92
N THR A 422 -36.26 -2.06 -2.86
CA THR A 422 -37.05 -3.25 -2.52
C THR A 422 -38.32 -2.81 -1.84
N VAL A 423 -39.45 -3.14 -2.43
CA VAL A 423 -40.76 -2.80 -1.90
C VAL A 423 -41.29 -3.98 -1.08
N VAL A 424 -41.56 -3.74 0.19
CA VAL A 424 -42.28 -4.65 1.07
C VAL A 424 -43.73 -4.18 1.14
N HIS A 425 -44.63 -4.92 0.46
CA HIS A 425 -46.05 -4.67 0.51
C HIS A 425 -46.63 -5.22 1.81
N MET A 426 -47.51 -4.45 2.41
CA MET A 426 -48.14 -4.78 3.67
C MET A 426 -49.66 -4.94 3.51
N ALA A 427 -50.18 -6.04 4.00
CA ALA A 427 -51.61 -6.24 4.14
C ALA A 427 -51.97 -6.49 5.61
N VAL A 428 -53.04 -5.88 6.08
CA VAL A 428 -53.54 -5.99 7.45
C VAL A 428 -55.04 -6.27 7.38
N ASP A 429 -55.51 -7.28 8.12
CA ASP A 429 -56.91 -7.73 8.13
C ASP A 429 -57.44 -8.02 6.70
N GLY A 430 -56.64 -8.68 5.86
CA GLY A 430 -57.01 -9.05 4.48
C GLY A 430 -57.10 -7.85 3.51
N LYS A 431 -56.70 -6.64 3.91
CA LYS A 431 -56.74 -5.43 3.07
C LYS A 431 -55.32 -4.86 2.88
N TYR A 432 -55.06 -4.32 1.69
CA TYR A 432 -53.80 -3.61 1.42
C TYR A 432 -53.67 -2.38 2.35
N ALA A 433 -52.61 -2.40 3.17
CA ALA A 433 -52.37 -1.34 4.16
C ALA A 433 -51.33 -0.30 3.67
N GLY A 434 -50.46 -0.70 2.75
CA GLY A 434 -49.40 0.19 2.23
C GLY A 434 -48.17 -0.59 1.81
N HIS A 435 -47.05 0.11 1.65
CA HIS A 435 -45.77 -0.53 1.38
C HIS A 435 -44.63 0.24 2.04
N ILE A 436 -43.56 -0.47 2.34
CA ILE A 436 -42.33 0.05 2.91
C ILE A 436 -41.24 -0.08 1.86
N LEU A 437 -40.54 1.03 1.59
CA LEU A 437 -39.44 1.10 0.65
C LEU A 437 -38.13 0.90 1.41
N ILE A 438 -37.39 -0.11 1.01
CA ILE A 438 -36.10 -0.45 1.59
C ILE A 438 -35.05 -0.35 0.48
N SER A 439 -33.97 0.34 0.73
CA SER A 439 -32.85 0.41 -0.20
C SER A 439 -31.51 0.37 0.52
N ASP A 440 -30.50 -0.07 -0.20
CA ASP A 440 -29.13 -0.05 0.25
C ASP A 440 -28.61 1.40 0.22
N THR A 441 -28.00 1.84 1.31
CA THR A 441 -27.59 3.23 1.51
C THR A 441 -26.25 3.49 0.84
N VAL A 442 -26.17 4.51 0.01
CA VAL A 442 -24.93 4.98 -0.62
C VAL A 442 -23.96 5.51 0.47
N LYS A 443 -22.68 5.14 0.39
CA LYS A 443 -21.66 5.64 1.31
C LYS A 443 -21.50 7.18 1.20
N PRO A 444 -21.19 7.87 2.30
CA PRO A 444 -21.16 9.34 2.33
C PRO A 444 -20.30 9.98 1.25
N HIS A 445 -19.11 9.47 1.01
CA HIS A 445 -18.14 10.05 0.07
C HIS A 445 -18.14 9.42 -1.33
N ALA A 446 -19.04 8.46 -1.62
CA ALA A 446 -19.03 7.73 -2.89
C ALA A 446 -19.15 8.66 -4.13
N LYS A 447 -20.04 9.65 -4.10
CA LYS A 447 -20.21 10.63 -5.18
C LYS A 447 -18.98 11.54 -5.35
N GLN A 448 -18.35 11.93 -4.23
CA GLN A 448 -17.12 12.71 -4.23
C GLN A 448 -15.95 11.88 -4.79
N ALA A 449 -15.85 10.61 -4.41
CA ALA A 449 -14.83 9.69 -4.91
C ALA A 449 -14.85 9.58 -6.45
N ILE A 450 -16.02 9.43 -7.06
CA ILE A 450 -16.15 9.41 -8.53
C ILE A 450 -15.67 10.72 -9.17
N LYS A 451 -15.97 11.87 -8.56
CA LYS A 451 -15.48 13.17 -9.07
C LYS A 451 -13.95 13.28 -8.97
N GLU A 452 -13.37 12.85 -7.84
CA GLU A 452 -11.93 12.89 -7.63
C GLU A 452 -11.18 11.91 -8.53
N LEU A 453 -11.72 10.73 -8.79
CA LEU A 453 -11.17 9.78 -9.76
C LEU A 453 -11.10 10.38 -11.17
N LYS A 454 -12.13 11.09 -11.61
CA LYS A 454 -12.12 11.82 -12.89
C LYS A 454 -11.03 12.90 -12.92
N LYS A 455 -10.86 13.68 -11.84
CA LYS A 455 -9.76 14.65 -11.69
C LYS A 455 -8.38 13.99 -11.71
N CYS A 456 -8.27 12.79 -11.15
CA CYS A 456 -7.06 11.97 -11.26
C CYS A 456 -6.83 11.43 -12.68
N GLY A 457 -7.67 11.75 -13.67
CA GLY A 457 -7.51 11.29 -15.05
C GLY A 457 -7.83 9.81 -15.25
N VAL A 458 -8.75 9.26 -14.44
CA VAL A 458 -9.46 8.02 -14.75
C VAL A 458 -10.37 8.29 -15.92
N LYS A 459 -10.29 7.47 -16.97
CA LYS A 459 -11.06 7.66 -18.20
C LYS A 459 -12.48 7.15 -18.06
N LYS A 460 -12.64 5.99 -17.40
CA LYS A 460 -13.93 5.33 -17.25
C LYS A 460 -14.13 4.83 -15.84
N THR A 461 -15.33 5.09 -15.33
CA THR A 461 -15.87 4.53 -14.08
C THR A 461 -17.03 3.63 -14.43
N ILE A 462 -17.02 2.40 -13.97
CA ILE A 462 -17.94 1.33 -14.35
C ILE A 462 -18.48 0.69 -13.07
N MET A 463 -19.75 0.33 -13.04
CA MET A 463 -20.34 -0.40 -11.91
C MET A 463 -20.87 -1.76 -12.38
N LEU A 464 -20.55 -2.82 -11.64
CA LEU A 464 -21.09 -4.16 -11.82
C LEU A 464 -22.00 -4.47 -10.63
N THR A 465 -23.18 -5.03 -10.89
CA THR A 465 -24.14 -5.39 -9.84
C THR A 465 -25.06 -6.53 -10.24
N GLY A 466 -25.49 -7.33 -9.26
CA GLY A 466 -26.57 -8.31 -9.44
C GLY A 466 -27.97 -7.72 -9.39
N ASP A 467 -28.11 -6.41 -9.09
CA ASP A 467 -29.40 -5.75 -8.99
C ASP A 467 -30.11 -5.64 -10.34
N ARG A 468 -31.43 -5.41 -10.27
CA ARG A 468 -32.24 -5.11 -11.43
C ARG A 468 -31.79 -3.83 -12.11
N LYS A 469 -31.93 -3.78 -13.43
CA LYS A 469 -31.44 -2.69 -14.29
C LYS A 469 -31.89 -1.28 -13.82
N ASN A 470 -33.16 -1.11 -13.45
CA ASN A 470 -33.70 0.17 -13.01
C ASN A 470 -33.02 0.70 -11.73
N VAL A 471 -32.70 -0.17 -10.78
CA VAL A 471 -32.00 0.17 -9.52
C VAL A 471 -30.55 0.54 -9.84
N ALA A 472 -29.88 -0.27 -10.65
CA ALA A 472 -28.50 -0.08 -11.04
C ALA A 472 -28.31 1.25 -11.79
N ASP A 473 -29.17 1.54 -12.79
CA ASP A 473 -29.16 2.78 -13.58
C ASP A 473 -29.36 4.04 -12.69
N TYR A 474 -30.26 3.95 -11.71
CA TYR A 474 -30.49 5.06 -10.78
C TYR A 474 -29.26 5.35 -9.93
N VAL A 475 -28.69 4.35 -9.29
CA VAL A 475 -27.52 4.50 -8.43
C VAL A 475 -26.33 5.01 -9.24
N ALA A 476 -26.10 4.46 -10.44
CA ALA A 476 -25.03 4.89 -11.33
C ALA A 476 -25.19 6.38 -11.74
N LYS A 477 -26.41 6.80 -12.04
CA LYS A 477 -26.72 8.19 -12.39
C LYS A 477 -26.51 9.13 -11.21
N ASP A 478 -26.96 8.75 -10.02
CA ASP A 478 -26.77 9.58 -8.81
C ASP A 478 -25.29 9.72 -8.46
N LEU A 479 -24.51 8.66 -8.53
CA LEU A 479 -23.06 8.69 -8.28
C LEU A 479 -22.26 9.35 -9.41
N GLY A 480 -22.83 9.46 -10.62
CA GLY A 480 -22.15 9.98 -11.80
C GLY A 480 -21.18 8.97 -12.43
N ILE A 481 -21.45 7.68 -12.28
CA ILE A 481 -20.75 6.57 -12.93
C ILE A 481 -21.14 6.53 -14.41
N GLN A 482 -20.18 6.20 -15.30
CA GLN A 482 -20.35 6.35 -16.73
C GLN A 482 -20.99 5.12 -17.41
N GLU A 483 -20.64 3.91 -16.95
CA GLU A 483 -21.17 2.66 -17.48
C GLU A 483 -21.67 1.79 -16.31
N VAL A 484 -22.76 1.06 -16.53
CA VAL A 484 -23.31 0.13 -15.53
C VAL A 484 -23.74 -1.17 -16.21
N TYR A 485 -23.44 -2.28 -15.55
CA TYR A 485 -23.90 -3.62 -15.94
C TYR A 485 -24.64 -4.24 -14.76
N SER A 486 -25.88 -4.58 -14.99
CA SER A 486 -26.83 -5.08 -13.99
C SER A 486 -27.18 -6.54 -14.22
N GLU A 487 -27.86 -7.13 -13.25
CA GLU A 487 -28.39 -8.52 -13.30
C GLU A 487 -27.29 -9.57 -13.51
N LEU A 488 -26.07 -9.29 -13.04
CA LEU A 488 -24.90 -10.15 -13.18
C LEU A 488 -24.84 -11.19 -12.05
N LEU A 489 -24.63 -12.43 -12.43
CA LEU A 489 -24.20 -13.49 -11.51
C LEU A 489 -22.69 -13.33 -11.19
N PRO A 490 -22.17 -13.94 -10.11
CA PRO A 490 -20.74 -13.85 -9.77
C PRO A 490 -19.80 -14.23 -10.92
N GLY A 491 -20.11 -15.27 -11.69
CA GLY A 491 -19.34 -15.68 -12.87
C GLY A 491 -19.39 -14.67 -14.02
N ASP A 492 -20.54 -13.99 -14.19
CA ASP A 492 -20.71 -12.96 -15.23
C ASP A 492 -19.88 -11.73 -14.92
N LYS A 493 -19.67 -11.38 -13.64
CA LYS A 493 -18.78 -10.29 -13.24
C LYS A 493 -17.34 -10.53 -13.72
N VAL A 494 -16.83 -11.77 -13.55
CA VAL A 494 -15.49 -12.16 -14.01
C VAL A 494 -15.39 -12.00 -15.53
N SER A 495 -16.33 -12.57 -16.27
CA SER A 495 -16.38 -12.50 -17.73
C SER A 495 -16.45 -11.04 -18.23
N LYS A 496 -17.20 -10.19 -17.52
CA LYS A 496 -17.31 -8.77 -17.87
C LYS A 496 -16.00 -8.02 -17.63
N VAL A 497 -15.28 -8.31 -16.53
CA VAL A 497 -13.95 -7.72 -16.30
C VAL A 497 -12.96 -8.19 -17.37
N GLU A 498 -12.99 -9.45 -17.80
CA GLU A 498 -12.16 -9.95 -18.91
C GLU A 498 -12.47 -9.24 -20.23
N GLU A 499 -13.73 -9.02 -20.54
CA GLU A 499 -14.13 -8.23 -21.70
C GLU A 499 -13.58 -6.80 -21.64
N LEU A 500 -13.68 -6.15 -20.48
CA LEU A 500 -13.16 -4.79 -20.26
C LEU A 500 -11.62 -4.73 -20.34
N LEU A 501 -10.93 -5.77 -19.87
CA LEU A 501 -9.48 -5.92 -20.03
C LEU A 501 -9.08 -6.01 -21.52
N GLY A 502 -9.89 -6.63 -22.36
CA GLY A 502 -9.68 -6.69 -23.80
C GLY A 502 -9.92 -5.36 -24.53
N ARG A 503 -10.69 -4.44 -23.95
CA ARG A 503 -11.02 -3.13 -24.57
C ARG A 503 -9.95 -2.05 -24.35
N LYS A 504 -9.04 -2.23 -23.38
CA LYS A 504 -8.00 -1.25 -23.04
C LYS A 504 -6.69 -1.51 -23.79
N THR A 505 -5.83 -0.49 -23.85
CA THR A 505 -4.46 -0.64 -24.36
C THR A 505 -3.55 -1.24 -23.27
N GLU A 506 -2.41 -1.83 -23.64
CA GLU A 506 -1.45 -2.39 -22.66
C GLU A 506 -0.95 -1.39 -21.61
N LYS A 507 -0.85 -0.11 -21.99
CA LYS A 507 -0.41 0.98 -21.10
C LYS A 507 -1.49 1.44 -20.13
N GLU A 508 -2.73 1.10 -20.36
CA GLU A 508 -3.85 1.43 -19.49
C GLU A 508 -4.15 0.26 -18.57
N LYS A 509 -4.42 0.55 -17.31
CA LYS A 509 -4.70 -0.46 -16.30
C LYS A 509 -6.12 -0.32 -15.77
N LEU A 510 -6.71 -1.46 -15.45
CA LEU A 510 -8.04 -1.61 -14.90
C LEU A 510 -7.93 -2.01 -13.42
N ALA A 511 -8.48 -1.19 -12.52
CA ALA A 511 -8.67 -1.53 -11.13
C ALA A 511 -10.09 -2.04 -10.91
N PHE A 512 -10.26 -3.15 -10.20
CA PHE A 512 -11.54 -3.61 -9.68
C PHE A 512 -11.58 -3.32 -8.18
N VAL A 513 -12.69 -2.77 -7.72
CA VAL A 513 -12.91 -2.41 -6.31
C VAL A 513 -14.12 -3.19 -5.81
N GLY A 514 -13.94 -3.97 -4.74
CA GLY A 514 -14.96 -4.80 -4.14
C GLY A 514 -14.80 -4.94 -2.63
N ASP A 515 -15.78 -5.56 -1.95
CA ASP A 515 -15.71 -5.88 -0.52
C ASP A 515 -14.91 -7.15 -0.21
N GLY A 516 -14.61 -7.94 -1.24
CA GLY A 516 -13.70 -9.08 -1.25
C GLY A 516 -14.30 -10.43 -0.85
N ILE A 517 -15.42 -10.49 -0.17
CA ILE A 517 -15.99 -11.79 0.25
C ILE A 517 -16.53 -12.57 -0.97
N ASN A 518 -17.33 -11.90 -1.79
CA ASN A 518 -17.95 -12.50 -2.97
C ASN A 518 -17.17 -12.23 -4.26
N ASP A 519 -16.29 -11.23 -4.25
CA ASP A 519 -15.60 -10.70 -5.42
C ASP A 519 -14.13 -11.15 -5.53
N ALA A 520 -13.64 -12.04 -4.65
CA ALA A 520 -12.27 -12.55 -4.68
C ALA A 520 -11.80 -13.04 -6.07
N PRO A 521 -12.62 -13.80 -6.85
CA PRO A 521 -12.24 -14.18 -8.20
C PRO A 521 -12.09 -12.99 -9.16
N VAL A 522 -12.90 -11.94 -8.98
CA VAL A 522 -12.88 -10.74 -9.82
C VAL A 522 -11.69 -9.86 -9.46
N LEU A 523 -11.42 -9.70 -8.15
CA LEU A 523 -10.25 -8.98 -7.63
C LEU A 523 -8.94 -9.55 -8.20
N SER A 524 -8.79 -10.87 -8.16
CA SER A 524 -7.59 -11.56 -8.67
C SER A 524 -7.46 -11.49 -10.20
N ARG A 525 -8.55 -11.27 -10.92
CA ARG A 525 -8.56 -11.24 -12.40
C ARG A 525 -8.24 -9.87 -12.99
N ALA A 526 -8.50 -8.80 -12.27
CA ALA A 526 -8.21 -7.43 -12.70
C ALA A 526 -6.69 -7.19 -12.85
N ASP A 527 -6.27 -6.09 -13.51
CA ASP A 527 -4.85 -5.68 -13.47
C ASP A 527 -4.42 -5.33 -12.03
N ILE A 528 -5.37 -4.85 -11.22
CA ILE A 528 -5.18 -4.57 -9.81
C ILE A 528 -6.51 -4.69 -9.06
N GLY A 529 -6.52 -5.50 -8.03
CA GLY A 529 -7.64 -5.69 -7.11
C GLY A 529 -7.52 -4.77 -5.90
N ILE A 530 -8.59 -4.05 -5.57
CA ILE A 530 -8.67 -3.16 -4.40
C ILE A 530 -9.80 -3.65 -3.51
N ALA A 531 -9.49 -4.09 -2.30
CA ALA A 531 -10.49 -4.45 -1.30
C ALA A 531 -10.83 -3.25 -0.41
N MET A 532 -12.13 -3.07 -0.14
CA MET A 532 -12.65 -2.01 0.72
C MET A 532 -13.04 -2.56 2.09
N GLY A 533 -12.77 -1.75 3.15
CA GLY A 533 -13.23 -2.06 4.50
C GLY A 533 -12.74 -3.43 5.03
N ALA A 534 -11.57 -3.86 4.58
CA ALA A 534 -11.10 -5.24 4.71
C ALA A 534 -10.72 -5.65 6.14
N MET A 535 -10.93 -4.80 7.14
CA MET A 535 -10.57 -5.09 8.53
C MET A 535 -11.33 -6.28 9.14
N GLY A 536 -12.37 -6.79 8.46
CA GLY A 536 -13.15 -7.96 8.89
C GLY A 536 -13.11 -9.17 7.96
N SER A 537 -12.54 -9.09 6.75
CA SER A 537 -12.56 -10.17 5.76
C SER A 537 -11.17 -10.63 5.34
N ASP A 538 -10.74 -11.77 5.89
CA ASP A 538 -9.45 -12.39 5.55
C ASP A 538 -9.35 -12.77 4.07
N ALA A 539 -10.44 -13.26 3.49
CA ALA A 539 -10.50 -13.61 2.07
C ALA A 539 -10.31 -12.38 1.15
N ALA A 540 -10.83 -11.21 1.56
CA ALA A 540 -10.63 -9.96 0.83
C ALA A 540 -9.18 -9.50 0.90
N ILE A 541 -8.59 -9.54 2.09
CA ILE A 541 -7.19 -9.19 2.31
C ILE A 541 -6.30 -10.09 1.44
N GLU A 542 -6.56 -11.40 1.38
CA GLU A 542 -5.73 -12.34 0.62
C GLU A 542 -5.85 -12.12 -0.90
N ALA A 543 -7.05 -11.91 -1.41
CA ALA A 543 -7.33 -11.81 -2.85
C ALA A 543 -6.93 -10.46 -3.48
N ALA A 544 -6.91 -9.38 -2.72
CA ALA A 544 -6.65 -8.04 -3.23
C ALA A 544 -5.15 -7.71 -3.26
N ASP A 545 -4.73 -6.85 -4.17
CA ASP A 545 -3.38 -6.29 -4.29
C ASP A 545 -3.20 -5.03 -3.43
N ILE A 546 -4.30 -4.33 -3.20
CA ILE A 546 -4.41 -3.14 -2.36
C ILE A 546 -5.59 -3.30 -1.42
N VAL A 547 -5.40 -2.93 -0.16
CA VAL A 547 -6.42 -2.99 0.87
C VAL A 547 -6.64 -1.58 1.43
N LEU A 548 -7.87 -1.10 1.39
CA LEU A 548 -8.26 0.12 2.07
C LEU A 548 -8.67 -0.23 3.49
N MET A 549 -8.00 0.39 4.46
CA MET A 549 -8.18 0.07 5.89
C MET A 549 -9.54 0.54 6.40
N ASP A 550 -10.03 1.64 5.87
CA ASP A 550 -11.35 2.16 6.14
C ASP A 550 -12.31 1.87 4.98
N ASP A 551 -13.58 2.13 5.21
CA ASP A 551 -14.65 1.87 4.27
C ASP A 551 -14.98 3.10 3.39
N ASP A 552 -14.03 4.05 3.25
CA ASP A 552 -14.21 5.29 2.49
C ASP A 552 -13.76 5.15 1.02
N PRO A 553 -14.68 5.23 0.03
CA PRO A 553 -14.36 5.19 -1.39
C PRO A 553 -13.40 6.31 -1.85
N LEU A 554 -13.28 7.41 -1.10
CA LEU A 554 -12.39 8.54 -1.44
C LEU A 554 -10.92 8.13 -1.39
N LYS A 555 -10.57 7.14 -0.56
CA LYS A 555 -9.21 6.58 -0.44
C LYS A 555 -8.69 5.98 -1.75
N ILE A 556 -9.57 5.54 -2.65
CA ILE A 556 -9.16 5.03 -3.98
C ILE A 556 -8.47 6.15 -4.78
N ALA A 557 -9.05 7.35 -4.79
CA ALA A 557 -8.45 8.49 -5.47
C ALA A 557 -7.13 8.92 -4.80
N THR A 558 -7.06 8.86 -3.49
CA THR A 558 -5.85 9.13 -2.70
C THR A 558 -4.75 8.13 -3.05
N ALA A 559 -5.06 6.84 -3.11
CA ALA A 559 -4.14 5.77 -3.50
C ALA A 559 -3.54 6.01 -4.90
N ILE A 560 -4.38 6.33 -5.89
CA ILE A 560 -3.94 6.65 -7.26
C ILE A 560 -3.02 7.88 -7.30
N ARG A 561 -3.31 8.92 -6.52
CA ARG A 561 -2.46 10.12 -6.44
C ARG A 561 -1.08 9.82 -5.84
N ILE A 562 -1.05 9.03 -4.76
CA ILE A 562 0.20 8.59 -4.12
C ILE A 562 1.03 7.77 -5.11
N ALA A 563 0.41 6.81 -5.80
CA ALA A 563 1.06 5.97 -6.79
C ALA A 563 1.68 6.80 -7.92
N ARG A 564 0.95 7.78 -8.45
CA ARG A 564 1.44 8.67 -9.52
C ARG A 564 2.56 9.57 -9.05
N LYS A 565 2.48 10.11 -7.84
CA LYS A 565 3.57 10.90 -7.26
C LYS A 565 4.83 10.05 -7.08
N CYS A 566 4.68 8.83 -6.59
CA CYS A 566 5.79 7.90 -6.46
C CYS A 566 6.47 7.66 -7.82
N MET A 567 5.70 7.32 -8.84
CA MET A 567 6.23 7.10 -10.19
C MET A 567 6.85 8.37 -10.80
N TYR A 568 6.28 9.53 -10.57
CA TYR A 568 6.86 10.80 -11.00
C TYR A 568 8.26 11.00 -10.41
N ILE A 569 8.42 10.79 -9.11
CA ILE A 569 9.72 10.90 -8.42
C ILE A 569 10.71 9.83 -8.91
N VAL A 570 10.24 8.60 -9.18
CA VAL A 570 11.05 7.54 -9.79
C VAL A 570 11.61 8.00 -11.14
N TYR A 571 10.76 8.53 -12.03
CA TYR A 571 11.20 9.04 -13.33
C TYR A 571 12.10 10.28 -13.22
N GLU A 572 11.81 11.21 -12.30
CA GLU A 572 12.71 12.34 -12.01
C GLU A 572 14.13 11.83 -11.68
N ASN A 573 14.24 10.84 -10.78
CA ASN A 573 15.52 10.27 -10.39
C ASN A 573 16.21 9.56 -11.55
N ILE A 574 15.47 8.83 -12.40
CA ILE A 574 16.00 8.13 -13.57
C ILE A 574 16.60 9.13 -14.55
N TYR A 575 15.83 10.13 -14.99
CA TYR A 575 16.28 11.09 -16.00
C TYR A 575 17.40 11.97 -15.48
N PHE A 576 17.31 12.41 -14.22
CA PHE A 576 18.35 13.22 -13.59
C PHE A 576 19.68 12.45 -13.49
N ALA A 577 19.65 11.23 -12.94
CA ALA A 577 20.86 10.43 -12.76
C ALA A 577 21.51 10.04 -14.11
N ILE A 578 20.71 9.60 -15.09
CA ILE A 578 21.22 9.24 -16.43
C ILE A 578 21.75 10.48 -17.13
N GLY A 579 21.04 11.60 -17.10
CA GLY A 579 21.46 12.85 -17.76
C GLY A 579 22.81 13.36 -17.27
N ILE A 580 22.98 13.47 -15.95
CA ILE A 580 24.27 13.92 -15.37
C ILE A 580 25.38 12.91 -15.69
N LYS A 581 25.11 11.60 -15.59
CA LYS A 581 26.11 10.59 -15.90
C LYS A 581 26.58 10.65 -17.36
N LEU A 582 25.69 10.79 -18.32
CA LEU A 582 26.05 10.91 -19.73
C LEU A 582 26.93 12.15 -19.99
N ILE A 583 26.60 13.28 -19.37
CA ILE A 583 27.42 14.50 -19.47
C ILE A 583 28.81 14.27 -18.87
N CYS A 584 28.89 13.71 -17.66
CA CYS A 584 30.17 13.46 -16.99
C CYS A 584 31.00 12.40 -17.71
N LEU A 585 30.41 11.34 -18.28
CA LEU A 585 31.10 10.35 -19.09
C LEU A 585 31.73 10.97 -20.36
N LEU A 586 30.98 11.84 -21.03
CA LEU A 586 31.50 12.57 -22.19
C LEU A 586 32.66 13.47 -21.80
N LEU A 587 32.53 14.25 -20.72
CA LEU A 587 33.60 15.13 -20.21
C LEU A 587 34.83 14.31 -19.76
N GLY A 588 34.62 13.13 -19.16
CA GLY A 588 35.67 12.19 -18.76
C GLY A 588 36.45 11.65 -19.98
N ALA A 589 35.74 11.21 -21.01
CA ALA A 589 36.33 10.71 -22.24
C ALA A 589 37.13 11.80 -22.97
N LEU A 590 36.67 13.05 -22.95
CA LEU A 590 37.40 14.21 -23.51
C LEU A 590 38.59 14.65 -22.66
N GLY A 591 38.74 14.12 -21.43
CA GLY A 591 39.83 14.50 -20.52
C GLY A 591 39.61 15.82 -19.79
N ILE A 592 38.38 16.36 -19.80
CA ILE A 592 38.01 17.59 -19.10
C ILE A 592 37.62 17.27 -17.64
N ALA A 593 36.94 16.13 -17.42
CA ALA A 593 36.57 15.74 -16.07
C ALA A 593 37.76 15.10 -15.34
N ASN A 594 37.94 15.51 -14.10
CA ASN A 594 38.90 14.92 -13.17
C ASN A 594 38.20 13.97 -12.20
N MET A 595 38.97 13.28 -11.36
CA MET A 595 38.46 12.30 -10.41
C MET A 595 37.49 12.91 -9.38
N TRP A 596 37.64 14.18 -9.01
CA TRP A 596 36.72 14.89 -8.10
C TRP A 596 35.35 15.11 -8.73
N MET A 597 35.31 15.44 -10.02
CA MET A 597 34.04 15.53 -10.76
C MET A 597 33.38 14.15 -10.88
N ALA A 598 34.18 13.11 -11.07
CA ALA A 598 33.69 11.73 -11.09
C ALA A 598 33.01 11.34 -9.77
N ILE A 599 33.63 11.64 -8.65
CA ILE A 599 33.08 11.39 -7.31
C ILE A 599 31.77 12.16 -7.13
N PHE A 600 31.73 13.44 -7.50
CA PHE A 600 30.50 14.24 -7.41
C PHE A 600 29.39 13.67 -8.29
N ALA A 601 29.70 13.24 -9.51
CA ALA A 601 28.74 12.61 -10.42
C ALA A 601 28.19 11.28 -9.90
N ASP A 602 28.91 10.58 -9.06
CA ASP A 602 28.44 9.33 -8.45
C ASP A 602 27.76 9.55 -7.10
N VAL A 603 28.52 10.02 -6.10
CA VAL A 603 28.02 10.15 -4.72
C VAL A 603 27.06 11.34 -4.56
N GLY A 604 27.39 12.50 -5.18
CA GLY A 604 26.53 13.69 -5.09
C GLY A 604 25.15 13.48 -5.72
N VAL A 605 25.12 12.88 -6.91
CA VAL A 605 23.87 12.55 -7.61
C VAL A 605 23.06 11.54 -6.83
N MET A 606 23.71 10.52 -6.24
CA MET A 606 23.05 9.54 -5.39
C MET A 606 22.38 10.21 -4.16
N VAL A 607 23.09 11.10 -3.47
CA VAL A 607 22.53 11.82 -2.30
C VAL A 607 21.30 12.64 -2.71
N ILE A 608 21.38 13.38 -3.82
CA ILE A 608 20.24 14.17 -4.33
C ILE A 608 19.06 13.26 -4.67
N ALA A 609 19.30 12.15 -5.37
CA ALA A 609 18.26 11.20 -5.74
C ALA A 609 17.61 10.53 -4.53
N VAL A 610 18.38 10.21 -3.49
CA VAL A 610 17.87 9.67 -2.21
C VAL A 610 17.00 10.70 -1.48
N LEU A 611 17.45 11.97 -1.40
CA LEU A 611 16.65 13.04 -0.79
C LEU A 611 15.34 13.28 -1.57
N ASN A 612 15.39 13.20 -2.91
CA ASN A 612 14.19 13.28 -3.73
C ASN A 612 13.25 12.09 -3.47
N ALA A 613 13.78 10.87 -3.34
CA ALA A 613 12.99 9.67 -3.02
C ALA A 613 12.20 9.80 -1.70
N ILE A 614 12.80 10.40 -0.67
CA ILE A 614 12.15 10.63 0.63
C ILE A 614 10.89 11.52 0.52
N ARG A 615 10.77 12.35 -0.52
CA ARG A 615 9.58 13.20 -0.75
C ARG A 615 8.30 12.39 -0.96
N THR A 616 8.39 11.11 -1.32
CA THR A 616 7.24 10.21 -1.43
C THR A 616 6.57 9.91 -0.10
N LEU A 617 7.27 10.02 1.04
CA LEU A 617 6.71 9.86 2.39
C LEU A 617 5.73 10.99 2.79
N PHE A 618 5.84 12.17 2.17
CA PHE A 618 5.03 13.33 2.57
C PHE A 618 3.69 13.33 1.83
N VAL A 619 2.69 12.67 2.39
CA VAL A 619 1.38 12.42 1.77
C VAL A 619 0.30 13.40 2.23
N LYS A 620 0.49 14.13 3.34
CA LYS A 620 -0.51 15.08 3.93
C LYS A 620 -1.21 16.00 2.92
N LYS A 621 -0.60 16.32 1.79
CA LYS A 621 -1.20 17.14 0.74
C LYS A 621 -2.28 16.43 -0.09
N TYR A 622 -2.43 15.12 0.04
CA TYR A 622 -3.33 14.26 -0.74
C TYR A 622 -4.46 13.68 0.11
N GLU A 623 -4.38 13.81 1.44
CA GLU A 623 -5.48 13.60 2.37
C GLU A 623 -6.44 14.78 2.19
N MET A 624 -7.70 14.50 1.85
CA MET A 624 -8.75 15.50 1.68
C MET A 624 -9.72 15.45 2.86
#